data_cc2601da15090611db9205946e2bc572
#
_entry.id   cc2601da15090611db9205946e2bc572
#
_cell.length_a   1.000
_cell.length_b   1.000
_cell.length_c   1.000
_cell.angle_alpha   90.00
_cell.angle_beta   90.00
_cell.angle_gamma   90.00
#
_symmetry.space_group_name_H-M   'P 1'
#
loop_
_entity.id
_entity.type
_entity.pdbx_description
1 polymer ?
#
loop_
_entity_poly.entity_id
_entity_poly.type
_entity_poly.pdbx_seq_one_letter_code
_entity_poly.pdbx_strand_id
1 'polypeptide(L)'
;GGGFQMKTISRIAYSNDKKNKTRSILIMMSICLTTMLLVIISTVGNGMIRLQKSQAAGSYGSNYGLFVAADASQLKEVSRRAEIDAIGIMCTEGIIKGNENGGFVCMDETARKMLPYNKEYELKEGKYPGGTQEIAAGRAFFSEMGYDDVKVGDTVTLDYRAGMQSEYKPEEFVVSGILYDRDEYTIEASYVAFGSQEFYDEHVAENDRQYNIYFTLNDSANVSMNNIDSVIKQIAAACGIEEKNVIVNDLYLQWVLQPSYETIAVCGVLILAIVLFSVVVIYNIFQVGIANKIQEYGKIKALGATKKQMKQLIFREGIFLTISSIPVGLLLGFLIAKCGFNWLVEQGNLVSTGMGSMGVQNQQVPLFSLPVILLCIFVSFLTVALALRKPMKIVSRISPIEATRYL
;
A
#
# COMPACT_ATOMS: atom_id res chain seq x y z
N GLY A 1 24.20 20.52 -40.48
CA GLY A 1 25.48 19.86 -40.06
C GLY A 1 25.42 19.16 -38.70
N GLY A 2 24.57 19.59 -37.77
CA GLY A 2 24.55 19.04 -36.38
C GLY A 2 24.00 17.61 -36.26
N GLY A 3 23.00 17.22 -37.07
CA GLY A 3 22.39 15.89 -36.99
C GLY A 3 23.29 14.75 -37.50
N PHE A 4 24.11 15.02 -38.50
CA PHE A 4 25.06 14.03 -39.06
C PHE A 4 26.22 13.77 -38.08
N GLN A 5 26.78 14.82 -37.46
CA GLN A 5 27.81 14.68 -36.44
C GLN A 5 27.31 13.94 -35.18
N MET A 6 26.04 14.14 -34.79
CA MET A 6 25.45 13.46 -33.65
C MET A 6 25.32 11.93 -33.89
N LYS A 7 24.92 11.50 -35.10
CA LYS A 7 24.84 10.07 -35.47
C LYS A 7 26.24 9.42 -35.46
N THR A 8 27.27 10.12 -35.92
CA THR A 8 28.64 9.61 -35.97
C THR A 8 29.21 9.37 -34.56
N ILE A 9 29.04 10.31 -33.62
CA ILE A 9 29.51 10.18 -32.24
C ILE A 9 28.83 9.01 -31.52
N SER A 10 27.53 8.80 -31.73
CA SER A 10 26.79 7.67 -31.18
C SER A 10 27.26 6.33 -31.74
N ARG A 11 27.58 6.28 -33.02
CA ARG A 11 28.10 5.07 -33.69
C ARG A 11 29.51 4.71 -33.21
N ILE A 12 30.34 5.70 -32.95
CA ILE A 12 31.67 5.51 -32.38
C ILE A 12 31.56 5.01 -30.92
N ALA A 13 30.67 5.60 -30.12
CA ALA A 13 30.46 5.18 -28.73
C ALA A 13 30.00 3.70 -28.68
N TYR A 14 29.02 3.31 -29.47
CA TYR A 14 28.51 1.94 -29.57
C TYR A 14 29.59 0.94 -30.06
N SER A 15 30.38 1.31 -31.10
CA SER A 15 31.47 0.48 -31.60
C SER A 15 32.60 0.31 -30.55
N ASN A 16 32.81 1.32 -29.74
CA ASN A 16 33.80 1.32 -28.68
C ASN A 16 33.45 0.37 -27.54
N ASP A 17 32.16 0.32 -27.17
CA ASP A 17 31.62 -0.62 -26.17
C ASP A 17 31.75 -2.07 -26.65
N LYS A 18 31.49 -2.32 -27.95
CA LYS A 18 31.56 -3.67 -28.53
C LYS A 18 33.00 -4.20 -28.60
N LYS A 19 34.01 -3.33 -28.75
CA LYS A 19 35.45 -3.70 -28.81
C LYS A 19 36.01 -4.05 -27.43
N ASN A 20 35.53 -3.45 -26.35
CA ASN A 20 36.04 -3.62 -24.97
C ASN A 20 35.02 -4.29 -24.07
N LYS A 21 34.67 -5.52 -24.40
CA LYS A 21 33.60 -6.30 -23.73
C LYS A 21 33.77 -6.38 -22.21
N THR A 22 34.98 -6.70 -21.73
CA THR A 22 35.21 -6.87 -20.27
C THR A 22 34.92 -5.60 -19.48
N ARG A 23 35.38 -4.43 -19.96
CA ARG A 23 35.11 -3.14 -19.30
C ARG A 23 33.62 -2.81 -19.34
N SER A 24 32.97 -2.94 -20.51
CA SER A 24 31.56 -2.65 -20.68
C SER A 24 30.70 -3.57 -19.79
N ILE A 25 31.06 -4.85 -19.68
CA ILE A 25 30.41 -5.79 -18.76
C ILE A 25 30.57 -5.36 -17.30
N LEU A 26 31.78 -4.98 -16.85
CA LEU A 26 31.99 -4.51 -15.48
C LEU A 26 31.18 -3.26 -15.15
N ILE A 27 31.08 -2.31 -16.07
CA ILE A 27 30.25 -1.11 -15.90
C ILE A 27 28.78 -1.50 -15.86
N MET A 28 28.32 -2.34 -16.79
CA MET A 28 26.93 -2.83 -16.79
C MET A 28 26.57 -3.57 -15.51
N MET A 29 27.44 -4.43 -15.01
CA MET A 29 27.25 -5.14 -13.74
C MET A 29 27.17 -4.17 -12.56
N SER A 30 28.03 -3.14 -12.50
CA SER A 30 27.99 -2.13 -11.45
C SER A 30 26.69 -1.32 -11.48
N ILE A 31 26.23 -0.91 -12.67
CA ILE A 31 24.97 -0.18 -12.83
C ILE A 31 23.77 -1.09 -12.50
N CYS A 32 23.80 -2.33 -12.96
CA CYS A 32 22.77 -3.33 -12.66
C CYS A 32 22.67 -3.57 -11.15
N LEU A 33 23.78 -3.79 -10.46
CA LEU A 33 23.83 -3.97 -9.00
C LEU A 33 23.30 -2.73 -8.27
N THR A 34 23.71 -1.54 -8.70
CA THR A 34 23.21 -0.28 -8.13
C THR A 34 21.70 -0.17 -8.26
N THR A 35 21.17 -0.37 -9.48
CA THR A 35 19.73 -0.31 -9.74
C THR A 35 18.97 -1.38 -8.95
N MET A 36 19.52 -2.59 -8.89
CA MET A 36 18.97 -3.70 -8.11
C MET A 36 18.83 -3.33 -6.62
N LEU A 37 19.89 -2.80 -6.01
CA LEU A 37 19.87 -2.40 -4.60
C LEU A 37 18.91 -1.23 -4.34
N LEU A 38 18.87 -0.24 -5.24
CA LEU A 38 17.91 0.87 -5.15
C LEU A 38 16.46 0.36 -5.18
N VAL A 39 16.16 -0.58 -6.07
CA VAL A 39 14.83 -1.19 -6.18
C VAL A 39 14.48 -2.01 -4.93
N ILE A 40 15.42 -2.81 -4.43
CA ILE A 40 15.19 -3.61 -3.21
C ILE A 40 14.81 -2.68 -2.05
N ILE A 41 15.63 -1.67 -1.75
CA ILE A 41 15.40 -0.77 -0.61
C ILE A 41 14.10 0.01 -0.78
N SER A 42 13.87 0.58 -1.96
CA SER A 42 12.67 1.38 -2.21
C SER A 42 11.39 0.54 -2.20
N THR A 43 11.43 -0.69 -2.72
CA THR A 43 10.29 -1.61 -2.75
C THR A 43 9.98 -2.14 -1.35
N VAL A 44 11.01 -2.57 -0.59
CA VAL A 44 10.84 -3.04 0.78
C VAL A 44 10.35 -1.90 1.69
N GLY A 45 10.93 -0.69 1.58
CA GLY A 45 10.50 0.48 2.34
C GLY A 45 9.02 0.85 2.07
N ASN A 46 8.62 0.88 0.79
CA ASN A 46 7.23 1.11 0.42
C ASN A 46 6.30 -0.03 0.90
N GLY A 47 6.76 -1.27 0.82
CA GLY A 47 6.05 -2.43 1.35
C GLY A 47 5.84 -2.33 2.86
N MET A 48 6.85 -1.90 3.60
CA MET A 48 6.77 -1.70 5.05
C MET A 48 5.74 -0.64 5.44
N ILE A 49 5.73 0.51 4.74
CA ILE A 49 4.72 1.56 4.96
C ILE A 49 3.31 1.03 4.69
N ARG A 50 3.11 0.29 3.61
CA ARG A 50 1.80 -0.31 3.29
C ARG A 50 1.40 -1.37 4.30
N LEU A 51 2.35 -2.18 4.78
CA LEU A 51 2.10 -3.18 5.81
C LEU A 51 1.65 -2.52 7.12
N GLN A 52 2.33 -1.46 7.57
CA GLN A 52 1.93 -0.70 8.76
C GLN A 52 0.50 -0.13 8.63
N LYS A 53 0.16 0.45 7.48
CA LYS A 53 -1.21 0.94 7.22
C LYS A 53 -2.24 -0.19 7.23
N SER A 54 -1.91 -1.33 6.65
CA SER A 54 -2.77 -2.51 6.64
C SER A 54 -2.98 -3.09 8.04
N GLN A 55 -1.91 -3.13 8.86
CA GLN A 55 -2.00 -3.54 10.27
C GLN A 55 -2.87 -2.57 11.07
N ALA A 56 -2.72 -1.27 10.86
CA ALA A 56 -3.56 -0.26 11.50
C ALA A 56 -5.03 -0.42 11.09
N ALA A 57 -5.32 -0.66 9.81
CA ALA A 57 -6.68 -0.95 9.33
C ALA A 57 -7.26 -2.22 9.96
N GLY A 58 -6.47 -3.28 10.10
CA GLY A 58 -6.90 -4.50 10.78
C GLY A 58 -7.18 -4.31 12.26
N SER A 59 -6.43 -3.43 12.94
CA SER A 59 -6.58 -3.19 14.39
C SER A 59 -7.65 -2.17 14.74
N TYR A 60 -7.77 -1.11 13.95
CA TYR A 60 -8.59 0.06 14.28
C TYR A 60 -9.74 0.31 13.28
N GLY A 61 -9.82 -0.50 12.24
CA GLY A 61 -10.69 -0.26 11.08
C GLY A 61 -10.06 0.71 10.08
N SER A 62 -10.59 0.73 8.87
CA SER A 62 -10.11 1.60 7.79
C SER A 62 -10.97 2.84 7.55
N ASN A 63 -12.05 3.02 8.34
CA ASN A 63 -12.89 4.21 8.29
C ASN A 63 -12.16 5.43 8.86
N TYR A 64 -12.46 6.61 8.31
CA TYR A 64 -11.92 7.90 8.81
C TYR A 64 -12.73 8.42 9.99
N GLY A 65 -14.01 8.08 10.01
CA GLY A 65 -14.90 8.43 11.10
C GLY A 65 -16.17 7.60 11.06
N LEU A 66 -17.00 7.81 12.09
CA LEU A 66 -18.29 7.19 12.29
C LEU A 66 -19.28 8.27 12.71
N PHE A 67 -20.41 8.32 12.03
CA PHE A 67 -21.60 9.05 12.48
C PHE A 67 -22.56 8.08 13.16
N VAL A 68 -22.79 8.28 14.44
CA VAL A 68 -23.60 7.40 15.28
C VAL A 68 -25.05 7.82 15.24
N ALA A 69 -25.96 6.86 15.13
CA ALA A 69 -27.40 7.06 15.22
C ALA A 69 -27.96 8.14 14.25
N ALA A 70 -27.42 8.18 13.03
CA ALA A 70 -27.92 9.08 11.99
C ALA A 70 -29.29 8.58 11.48
N ASP A 71 -30.22 9.51 11.21
CA ASP A 71 -31.51 9.18 10.60
C ASP A 71 -31.39 8.99 9.06
N ALA A 72 -32.49 8.54 8.43
CA ALA A 72 -32.52 8.28 6.99
C ALA A 72 -32.25 9.53 6.14
N SER A 73 -32.63 10.73 6.60
CA SER A 73 -32.40 11.98 5.89
C SER A 73 -30.92 12.37 5.95
N GLN A 74 -30.31 12.23 7.12
CA GLN A 74 -28.88 12.46 7.34
C GLN A 74 -28.01 11.48 6.53
N LEU A 75 -28.38 10.20 6.50
CA LEU A 75 -27.72 9.20 5.65
C LEU A 75 -27.73 9.60 4.17
N LYS A 76 -28.89 10.11 3.69
CA LYS A 76 -29.02 10.58 2.32
C LYS A 76 -28.16 11.81 2.04
N GLU A 77 -28.06 12.74 2.97
CA GLU A 77 -27.21 13.93 2.83
C GLU A 77 -25.72 13.54 2.86
N VAL A 78 -25.30 12.65 3.75
CA VAL A 78 -23.93 12.11 3.79
C VAL A 78 -23.57 11.43 2.46
N SER A 79 -24.48 10.63 1.89
CA SER A 79 -24.27 9.90 0.62
C SER A 79 -24.09 10.81 -0.60
N ARG A 80 -24.51 12.09 -0.50
CA ARG A 80 -24.37 13.08 -1.58
C ARG A 80 -23.11 13.94 -1.51
N ARG A 81 -22.36 13.81 -0.42
CA ARG A 81 -21.17 14.65 -0.20
C ARG A 81 -20.04 14.24 -1.15
N ALA A 82 -19.51 15.22 -1.85
CA ALA A 82 -18.44 15.00 -2.82
C ALA A 82 -17.10 14.62 -2.17
N GLU A 83 -16.92 14.96 -0.89
CA GLU A 83 -15.73 14.69 -0.11
C GLU A 83 -15.65 13.22 0.37
N ILE A 84 -16.78 12.52 0.38
CA ILE A 84 -16.86 11.13 0.81
C ILE A 84 -16.49 10.19 -0.35
N ASP A 85 -15.61 9.25 -0.06
CA ASP A 85 -15.14 8.24 -1.03
C ASP A 85 -16.00 6.97 -0.94
N ALA A 86 -16.18 6.44 0.27
CA ALA A 86 -16.97 5.24 0.50
C ALA A 86 -17.77 5.35 1.80
N ILE A 87 -18.95 4.71 1.83
CA ILE A 87 -19.85 4.65 2.97
C ILE A 87 -20.14 3.19 3.28
N GLY A 88 -20.03 2.83 4.55
CA GLY A 88 -20.48 1.57 5.12
C GLY A 88 -21.57 1.82 6.14
N ILE A 89 -22.62 1.02 6.10
CA ILE A 89 -23.81 1.18 6.95
C ILE A 89 -23.93 -0.01 7.89
N MET A 90 -24.16 0.28 9.17
CA MET A 90 -24.51 -0.71 10.18
C MET A 90 -25.75 -0.24 10.95
N CYS A 91 -26.73 -1.14 11.14
CA CYS A 91 -27.88 -0.94 11.98
C CYS A 91 -27.87 -1.95 13.12
N THR A 92 -28.33 -1.55 14.30
CA THR A 92 -28.63 -2.51 15.38
C THR A 92 -30.07 -2.94 15.23
N GLU A 93 -30.30 -4.22 14.95
CA GLU A 93 -31.64 -4.75 14.70
C GLU A 93 -32.44 -4.94 15.99
N GLY A 94 -31.73 -5.22 17.09
CA GLY A 94 -32.36 -5.43 18.38
C GLY A 94 -31.56 -6.36 19.28
N ILE A 95 -32.22 -7.06 20.17
CA ILE A 95 -31.60 -7.90 21.18
C ILE A 95 -32.21 -9.30 21.13
N ILE A 96 -31.38 -10.32 21.06
CA ILE A 96 -31.74 -11.71 21.18
C ILE A 96 -31.55 -12.13 22.65
N LYS A 97 -32.55 -12.76 23.25
CA LYS A 97 -32.52 -13.25 24.63
C LYS A 97 -31.45 -14.34 24.78
N GLY A 98 -30.64 -14.22 25.81
CA GLY A 98 -29.48 -15.09 26.00
C GLY A 98 -28.20 -14.57 25.31
N ASN A 99 -28.30 -13.48 24.53
CA ASN A 99 -27.18 -12.80 23.90
C ASN A 99 -27.27 -11.27 24.07
N GLU A 100 -27.68 -10.82 25.26
CA GLU A 100 -27.95 -9.41 25.54
C GLU A 100 -26.73 -8.53 25.44
N ASN A 101 -25.53 -9.10 25.65
CA ASN A 101 -24.24 -8.42 25.52
C ASN A 101 -23.65 -8.56 24.11
N GLY A 102 -24.27 -9.35 23.23
CA GLY A 102 -23.87 -9.55 21.85
C GLY A 102 -24.55 -8.56 20.90
N GLY A 103 -24.13 -8.59 19.64
CA GLY A 103 -24.73 -7.77 18.59
C GLY A 103 -25.67 -8.56 17.71
N PHE A 104 -26.92 -8.10 17.54
CA PHE A 104 -27.77 -8.47 16.43
C PHE A 104 -27.85 -7.27 15.48
N VAL A 105 -27.17 -7.37 14.35
CA VAL A 105 -26.88 -6.22 13.49
C VAL A 105 -27.12 -6.53 12.01
N CYS A 106 -27.57 -5.54 11.28
CA CYS A 106 -27.48 -5.49 9.85
C CYS A 106 -26.22 -4.70 9.48
N MET A 107 -25.41 -5.21 8.58
CA MET A 107 -24.17 -4.58 8.16
C MET A 107 -23.90 -4.84 6.68
N ASP A 108 -23.69 -3.78 5.90
CA ASP A 108 -23.34 -3.92 4.52
C ASP A 108 -21.88 -4.39 4.31
N GLU A 109 -21.54 -4.78 3.10
CA GLU A 109 -20.19 -5.26 2.76
C GLU A 109 -19.11 -4.20 2.99
N THR A 110 -19.45 -2.93 2.78
CA THR A 110 -18.50 -1.82 2.93
C THR A 110 -18.19 -1.60 4.41
N ALA A 111 -19.20 -1.62 5.28
CA ALA A 111 -18.99 -1.51 6.73
C ALA A 111 -18.15 -2.67 7.26
N ARG A 112 -18.45 -3.91 6.84
CA ARG A 112 -17.64 -5.09 7.24
C ARG A 112 -16.16 -4.95 6.88
N LYS A 113 -15.85 -4.35 5.72
CA LYS A 113 -14.47 -4.10 5.28
C LYS A 113 -13.81 -2.93 5.99
N MET A 114 -14.60 -1.96 6.47
CA MET A 114 -14.09 -0.75 7.15
C MET A 114 -13.84 -0.96 8.64
N LEU A 115 -14.53 -1.90 9.26
CA LEU A 115 -14.39 -2.20 10.69
C LEU A 115 -13.04 -2.89 11.00
N PRO A 116 -12.59 -2.85 12.25
CA PRO A 116 -11.47 -3.68 12.69
C PRO A 116 -11.70 -5.14 12.31
N TYR A 117 -10.62 -5.81 11.94
CA TYR A 117 -10.72 -7.22 11.58
C TYR A 117 -11.30 -8.03 12.73
N ASN A 118 -12.38 -8.72 12.44
CA ASN A 118 -13.01 -9.68 13.34
C ASN A 118 -13.41 -10.92 12.53
N LYS A 119 -12.83 -12.07 12.89
CA LYS A 119 -13.11 -13.34 12.24
C LYS A 119 -14.59 -13.74 12.33
N GLU A 120 -15.28 -13.32 13.38
CA GLU A 120 -16.73 -13.53 13.56
C GLU A 120 -17.60 -12.80 12.51
N TYR A 121 -17.02 -11.88 11.74
CA TYR A 121 -17.72 -11.23 10.63
C TYR A 121 -17.58 -11.98 9.31
N GLU A 122 -16.75 -13.01 9.25
CA GLU A 122 -16.51 -13.78 8.04
C GLU A 122 -17.42 -15.01 7.95
N LEU A 123 -17.95 -15.26 6.75
CA LEU A 123 -18.71 -16.46 6.45
C LEU A 123 -17.80 -17.68 6.33
N LYS A 124 -18.16 -18.74 7.05
CA LYS A 124 -17.60 -20.08 6.89
C LYS A 124 -18.39 -20.90 5.89
N GLU A 125 -19.72 -20.77 5.92
CA GLU A 125 -20.66 -21.51 5.05
C GLU A 125 -21.86 -20.62 4.72
N GLY A 126 -22.48 -20.79 3.54
CA GLY A 126 -23.71 -20.10 3.16
C GLY A 126 -23.51 -18.68 2.65
N LYS A 127 -24.43 -17.78 2.97
CA LYS A 127 -24.47 -16.37 2.56
C LYS A 127 -24.87 -15.46 3.72
N TYR A 128 -24.55 -14.15 3.61
CA TYR A 128 -25.12 -13.17 4.53
C TYR A 128 -26.64 -13.04 4.32
N PRO A 129 -27.39 -12.71 5.41
CA PRO A 129 -28.84 -12.54 5.34
C PRO A 129 -29.25 -11.48 4.32
N GLY A 130 -30.23 -11.76 3.50
CA GLY A 130 -30.82 -10.83 2.53
C GLY A 130 -32.35 -10.73 2.64
N GLY A 131 -33.02 -11.75 3.18
CA GLY A 131 -34.45 -11.75 3.39
C GLY A 131 -34.85 -11.50 4.86
N THR A 132 -36.08 -11.10 5.09
CA THR A 132 -36.61 -10.70 6.42
C THR A 132 -36.49 -11.77 7.50
N GLN A 133 -36.48 -13.03 7.13
CA GLN A 133 -36.39 -14.16 8.08
C GLN A 133 -35.03 -14.88 8.00
N GLU A 134 -33.99 -14.24 7.51
CA GLU A 134 -32.68 -14.83 7.42
C GLU A 134 -31.78 -14.36 8.55
N ILE A 135 -30.97 -15.30 9.10
CA ILE A 135 -29.96 -15.02 10.13
C ILE A 135 -28.66 -15.72 9.78
N ALA A 136 -27.50 -15.06 10.08
CA ALA A 136 -26.20 -15.68 10.05
C ALA A 136 -25.46 -15.42 11.37
N ALA A 137 -24.93 -16.49 11.98
CA ALA A 137 -24.14 -16.41 13.21
C ALA A 137 -23.15 -17.57 13.31
N GLY A 138 -22.25 -17.52 14.28
CA GLY A 138 -21.34 -18.62 14.59
C GLY A 138 -22.06 -19.83 15.18
N ARG A 139 -21.45 -21.01 15.10
CA ARG A 139 -22.02 -22.24 15.70
C ARG A 139 -22.14 -22.12 17.21
N ALA A 140 -21.20 -21.44 17.86
CA ALA A 140 -21.23 -21.19 19.29
C ALA A 140 -22.46 -20.38 19.71
N PHE A 141 -22.86 -19.36 18.92
CA PHE A 141 -24.11 -18.62 19.14
C PHE A 141 -25.32 -19.55 19.12
N PHE A 142 -25.47 -20.37 18.09
CA PHE A 142 -26.60 -21.27 17.98
C PHE A 142 -26.65 -22.33 19.10
N SER A 143 -25.50 -22.87 19.50
CA SER A 143 -25.41 -23.81 20.62
C SER A 143 -25.83 -23.17 21.94
N GLU A 144 -25.43 -21.90 22.22
CA GLU A 144 -25.89 -21.16 23.40
C GLU A 144 -27.42 -20.91 23.39
N MET A 145 -27.99 -20.73 22.18
CA MET A 145 -29.44 -20.61 22.00
C MET A 145 -30.19 -21.98 22.04
N GLY A 146 -29.48 -23.07 22.31
CA GLY A 146 -30.06 -24.41 22.43
C GLY A 146 -30.16 -25.20 21.12
N TYR A 147 -29.49 -24.77 20.07
CA TYR A 147 -29.48 -25.43 18.77
C TYR A 147 -28.10 -26.00 18.45
N ASP A 148 -27.83 -27.24 18.80
CA ASP A 148 -26.63 -27.95 18.43
C ASP A 148 -26.68 -28.45 16.96
N ASP A 149 -25.52 -28.49 16.28
CA ASP A 149 -25.38 -29.00 14.91
C ASP A 149 -26.21 -28.29 13.81
N VAL A 150 -26.54 -27.01 13.99
CA VAL A 150 -27.24 -26.19 13.01
C VAL A 150 -26.52 -26.14 11.65
N LYS A 151 -27.32 -26.24 10.58
CA LYS A 151 -26.89 -26.17 9.19
C LYS A 151 -27.56 -25.04 8.45
N VAL A 152 -26.94 -24.58 7.37
CA VAL A 152 -27.55 -23.62 6.45
C VAL A 152 -28.86 -24.20 5.89
N GLY A 153 -29.94 -23.45 6.02
CA GLY A 153 -31.31 -23.85 5.64
C GLY A 153 -32.18 -24.32 6.80
N ASP A 154 -31.63 -24.57 7.99
CA ASP A 154 -32.38 -24.91 9.16
C ASP A 154 -33.21 -23.70 9.67
N THR A 155 -34.36 -23.98 10.31
CA THR A 155 -35.17 -22.94 10.96
C THR A 155 -34.93 -22.96 12.46
N VAL A 156 -34.68 -21.79 13.04
CA VAL A 156 -34.50 -21.59 14.49
C VAL A 156 -35.51 -20.56 14.98
N THR A 157 -36.04 -20.74 16.19
CA THR A 157 -36.93 -19.76 16.86
C THR A 157 -36.15 -19.08 17.96
N LEU A 158 -35.99 -17.77 17.89
CA LEU A 158 -35.26 -16.98 18.86
C LEU A 158 -36.19 -15.96 19.52
N ASP A 159 -36.07 -15.80 20.84
CA ASP A 159 -36.76 -14.73 21.56
C ASP A 159 -36.05 -13.39 21.23
N TYR A 160 -36.72 -12.52 20.49
CA TYR A 160 -36.27 -11.25 19.98
C TYR A 160 -37.03 -10.07 20.57
N ARG A 161 -36.36 -8.94 20.74
CA ARG A 161 -37.00 -7.63 21.02
C ARG A 161 -36.29 -6.50 20.23
N ALA A 162 -37.06 -5.58 19.67
CA ALA A 162 -36.56 -4.47 18.87
C ALA A 162 -35.83 -3.39 19.69
N GLY A 163 -36.07 -3.28 20.97
CA GLY A 163 -35.41 -2.28 21.83
C GLY A 163 -35.45 -2.66 23.31
N MET A 164 -34.74 -1.91 24.14
CA MET A 164 -34.61 -2.20 25.58
C MET A 164 -35.95 -2.25 26.34
N GLN A 165 -36.92 -1.48 25.90
CA GLN A 165 -38.26 -1.39 26.56
C GLN A 165 -39.30 -2.33 25.95
N SER A 166 -39.00 -3.03 24.87
CA SER A 166 -39.88 -3.96 24.20
C SER A 166 -39.89 -5.33 24.90
N GLU A 167 -41.00 -6.03 24.87
CA GLU A 167 -41.07 -7.41 25.32
C GLU A 167 -40.44 -8.36 24.32
N TYR A 168 -39.84 -9.45 24.81
CA TYR A 168 -39.36 -10.52 23.95
C TYR A 168 -40.52 -11.26 23.29
N LYS A 169 -40.39 -11.49 22.00
CA LYS A 169 -41.32 -12.27 21.19
C LYS A 169 -40.56 -13.34 20.44
N PRO A 170 -41.12 -14.54 20.27
CA PRO A 170 -40.50 -15.56 19.45
C PRO A 170 -40.56 -15.14 17.97
N GLU A 171 -39.41 -15.16 17.31
CA GLU A 171 -39.26 -14.92 15.88
C GLU A 171 -38.58 -16.13 15.23
N GLU A 172 -39.10 -16.53 14.06
CA GLU A 172 -38.55 -17.63 13.28
C GLU A 172 -37.53 -17.11 12.26
N PHE A 173 -36.35 -17.71 12.27
CA PHE A 173 -35.28 -17.39 11.34
C PHE A 173 -34.82 -18.61 10.58
N VAL A 174 -34.55 -18.46 9.29
CA VAL A 174 -33.83 -19.44 8.47
C VAL A 174 -32.33 -19.12 8.51
N VAL A 175 -31.54 -20.09 8.88
CA VAL A 175 -30.07 -19.94 8.93
C VAL A 175 -29.55 -19.82 7.51
N SER A 176 -29.19 -18.62 7.10
CA SER A 176 -28.66 -18.32 5.75
C SER A 176 -27.14 -18.52 5.65
N GLY A 177 -26.43 -18.43 6.77
CA GLY A 177 -24.99 -18.58 6.84
C GLY A 177 -24.47 -18.94 8.21
N ILE A 178 -23.33 -19.61 8.24
CA ILE A 178 -22.57 -19.90 9.44
C ILE A 178 -21.29 -19.05 9.39
N LEU A 179 -21.06 -18.28 10.44
CA LEU A 179 -19.86 -17.46 10.62
C LEU A 179 -18.75 -18.26 11.29
N TYR A 180 -17.52 -17.75 11.24
CA TYR A 180 -16.45 -18.29 12.08
C TYR A 180 -16.70 -17.93 13.53
N ASP A 181 -16.41 -18.86 14.44
CA ASP A 181 -16.43 -18.60 15.87
C ASP A 181 -15.10 -17.94 16.28
N ARG A 182 -15.11 -17.22 17.41
CA ARG A 182 -13.92 -16.68 18.04
C ARG A 182 -13.07 -17.82 18.62
N ASP A 183 -11.76 -17.69 18.53
CA ASP A 183 -10.82 -18.74 19.01
C ASP A 183 -10.81 -18.85 20.56
N GLU A 184 -11.12 -17.76 21.29
CA GLU A 184 -11.25 -17.74 22.75
C GLU A 184 -12.38 -16.78 23.16
N TYR A 185 -13.32 -17.29 23.96
CA TYR A 185 -14.37 -16.48 24.60
C TYR A 185 -13.88 -16.01 25.97
N THR A 186 -13.69 -14.70 26.15
CA THR A 186 -13.38 -14.08 27.43
C THR A 186 -14.66 -13.81 28.24
N ILE A 187 -14.80 -14.50 29.38
CA ILE A 187 -15.61 -14.24 30.58
C ILE A 187 -17.15 -14.01 30.41
N GLU A 188 -17.65 -13.36 29.38
CA GLU A 188 -19.07 -13.29 29.03
C GLU A 188 -19.25 -13.55 27.56
N ALA A 189 -19.96 -14.62 27.21
CA ALA A 189 -20.27 -14.98 25.85
C ALA A 189 -21.11 -13.87 25.20
N SER A 190 -20.49 -13.06 24.36
CA SER A 190 -21.16 -12.10 23.51
C SER A 190 -20.90 -12.46 22.07
N TYR A 191 -21.94 -12.88 21.37
CA TYR A 191 -21.86 -13.36 20.00
C TYR A 191 -22.38 -12.31 19.04
N VAL A 192 -21.83 -12.30 17.82
CA VAL A 192 -22.33 -11.48 16.72
C VAL A 192 -23.29 -12.33 15.90
N ALA A 193 -24.49 -11.82 15.68
CA ALA A 193 -25.44 -12.35 14.73
C ALA A 193 -25.79 -11.28 13.69
N PHE A 194 -25.82 -11.67 12.43
CA PHE A 194 -26.26 -10.81 11.34
C PHE A 194 -27.69 -11.11 10.96
N GLY A 195 -28.52 -10.08 10.90
CA GLY A 195 -29.80 -10.08 10.21
C GLY A 195 -29.72 -9.29 8.90
N SER A 196 -30.83 -8.94 8.32
CA SER A 196 -30.92 -8.27 7.03
C SER A 196 -31.49 -6.85 7.16
N GLN A 197 -31.16 -6.01 6.19
CA GLN A 197 -31.78 -4.67 6.10
C GLN A 197 -33.31 -4.76 5.99
N GLU A 198 -33.84 -5.79 5.32
CA GLU A 198 -35.29 -6.01 5.19
C GLU A 198 -35.94 -6.31 6.55
N PHE A 199 -35.27 -7.13 7.40
CA PHE A 199 -35.75 -7.38 8.77
C PHE A 199 -35.76 -6.10 9.60
N TYR A 200 -34.71 -5.30 9.54
CA TYR A 200 -34.63 -4.02 10.23
C TYR A 200 -35.74 -3.07 9.80
N ASP A 201 -35.98 -2.96 8.50
CA ASP A 201 -37.02 -2.08 7.93
C ASP A 201 -38.45 -2.54 8.27
N GLU A 202 -38.67 -3.84 8.50
CA GLU A 202 -39.95 -4.37 8.92
C GLU A 202 -40.23 -4.13 10.42
N HIS A 203 -39.21 -4.29 11.27
CA HIS A 203 -39.38 -4.26 12.73
C HIS A 203 -39.16 -2.89 13.38
N VAL A 204 -38.52 -1.95 12.67
CA VAL A 204 -38.24 -0.60 13.16
C VAL A 204 -39.00 0.41 12.31
N ALA A 205 -39.87 1.21 12.97
CA ALA A 205 -40.64 2.25 12.28
C ALA A 205 -39.68 3.26 11.60
N GLU A 206 -40.05 3.75 10.42
CA GLU A 206 -39.19 4.61 9.58
C GLU A 206 -38.61 5.81 10.33
N ASN A 207 -39.41 6.43 11.22
CA ASN A 207 -38.99 7.60 12.02
C ASN A 207 -38.01 7.24 13.16
N ASP A 208 -37.94 5.97 13.54
CA ASP A 208 -37.09 5.48 14.64
C ASP A 208 -35.83 4.78 14.13
N ARG A 209 -35.69 4.65 12.81
CA ARG A 209 -34.51 4.03 12.20
C ARG A 209 -33.26 4.86 12.41
N GLN A 210 -32.20 4.23 12.90
CA GLN A 210 -30.91 4.81 13.17
C GLN A 210 -29.81 4.01 12.50
N TYR A 211 -28.90 4.73 11.87
CA TYR A 211 -27.79 4.17 11.11
C TYR A 211 -26.47 4.62 11.71
N ASN A 212 -25.55 3.70 11.87
CA ASN A 212 -24.16 3.97 12.12
C ASN A 212 -23.45 4.03 10.75
N ILE A 213 -22.95 5.22 10.39
CA ILE A 213 -22.38 5.50 9.09
C ILE A 213 -20.87 5.56 9.21
N TYR A 214 -20.18 4.52 8.77
CA TYR A 214 -18.72 4.49 8.60
C TYR A 214 -18.37 5.09 7.26
N PHE A 215 -17.32 5.89 7.18
CA PHE A 215 -16.95 6.54 5.92
C PHE A 215 -15.45 6.73 5.77
N THR A 216 -15.02 6.84 4.51
CA THR A 216 -13.69 7.33 4.11
C THR A 216 -13.82 8.62 3.32
N LEU A 217 -12.77 9.43 3.31
CA LEU A 217 -12.71 10.68 2.55
C LEU A 217 -11.77 10.54 1.36
N ASN A 218 -12.11 11.18 0.25
CA ASN A 218 -11.28 11.24 -0.94
C ASN A 218 -10.32 12.45 -0.93
N ASP A 219 -9.46 12.55 -1.95
CA ASP A 219 -8.45 13.59 -2.06
C ASP A 219 -9.05 15.02 -2.13
N SER A 220 -10.33 15.18 -2.54
CA SER A 220 -10.98 16.50 -2.63
C SER A 220 -11.21 17.12 -1.26
N ALA A 221 -11.28 16.32 -0.20
CA ALA A 221 -11.42 16.79 1.17
C ALA A 221 -10.13 17.47 1.70
N ASN A 222 -8.98 17.26 1.04
CA ASN A 222 -7.68 17.85 1.37
C ASN A 222 -7.32 17.76 2.85
N VAL A 223 -7.43 16.55 3.40
CA VAL A 223 -7.25 16.27 4.82
C VAL A 223 -5.79 16.00 5.20
N SER A 224 -5.46 16.40 6.42
CA SER A 224 -4.21 16.15 7.10
C SER A 224 -4.48 15.93 8.59
N MET A 225 -3.50 15.43 9.36
CA MET A 225 -3.67 15.28 10.81
C MET A 225 -4.06 16.58 11.53
N ASN A 226 -3.73 17.75 10.97
CA ASN A 226 -4.00 19.03 11.61
C ASN A 226 -5.45 19.52 11.40
N ASN A 227 -6.15 19.04 10.38
CA ASN A 227 -7.47 19.54 10.01
C ASN A 227 -8.56 18.47 9.94
N ILE A 228 -8.21 17.17 10.02
CA ILE A 228 -9.17 16.07 9.81
C ILE A 228 -10.39 16.14 10.74
N ASP A 229 -10.17 16.40 12.03
CA ASP A 229 -11.26 16.53 13.01
C ASP A 229 -12.22 17.67 12.62
N SER A 230 -11.69 18.83 12.25
CA SER A 230 -12.50 19.98 11.83
C SER A 230 -13.24 19.71 10.53
N VAL A 231 -12.64 19.02 9.57
CA VAL A 231 -13.29 18.66 8.30
C VAL A 231 -14.43 17.68 8.54
N ILE A 232 -14.23 16.63 9.34
CA ILE A 232 -15.28 15.66 9.67
C ILE A 232 -16.44 16.34 10.40
N LYS A 233 -16.18 17.22 11.38
CA LYS A 233 -17.21 17.97 12.09
C LYS A 233 -17.97 18.94 11.17
N GLN A 234 -17.30 19.57 10.21
CA GLN A 234 -17.96 20.41 9.20
C GLN A 234 -18.88 19.59 8.29
N ILE A 235 -18.45 18.40 7.86
CA ILE A 235 -19.29 17.49 7.07
C ILE A 235 -20.51 17.08 7.90
N ALA A 236 -20.33 16.69 9.16
CA ALA A 236 -21.41 16.31 10.07
C ALA A 236 -22.43 17.44 10.24
N ALA A 237 -21.97 18.66 10.56
CA ALA A 237 -22.81 19.84 10.71
C ALA A 237 -23.61 20.17 9.43
N ALA A 238 -22.98 20.05 8.26
CA ALA A 238 -23.63 20.25 6.97
C ALA A 238 -24.70 19.19 6.66
N CYS A 239 -24.62 17.99 7.27
CA CYS A 239 -25.60 16.93 7.17
C CYS A 239 -26.61 16.92 8.33
N GLY A 240 -26.58 17.92 9.23
CA GLY A 240 -27.47 18.02 10.37
C GLY A 240 -27.17 17.02 11.50
N ILE A 241 -25.95 16.47 11.54
CA ILE A 241 -25.48 15.53 12.56
C ILE A 241 -24.85 16.31 13.70
N GLU A 242 -25.29 16.05 14.95
CA GLU A 242 -24.75 16.71 16.14
C GLU A 242 -23.32 16.23 16.42
N GLU A 243 -22.46 17.12 16.93
CA GLU A 243 -21.06 16.83 17.22
C GLU A 243 -20.87 15.66 18.20
N LYS A 244 -21.78 15.46 19.14
CA LYS A 244 -21.76 14.31 20.09
C LYS A 244 -21.89 12.96 19.40
N ASN A 245 -22.45 12.91 18.20
CA ASN A 245 -22.65 11.72 17.38
C ASN A 245 -21.52 11.50 16.37
N VAL A 246 -20.44 12.28 16.45
CA VAL A 246 -19.30 12.18 15.56
C VAL A 246 -18.14 11.52 16.30
N ILE A 247 -17.64 10.42 15.75
CA ILE A 247 -16.46 9.74 16.26
C ILE A 247 -15.40 9.76 15.13
N VAL A 248 -14.23 10.30 15.43
CA VAL A 248 -13.08 10.31 14.51
C VAL A 248 -12.19 9.12 14.84
N ASN A 249 -11.71 8.40 13.84
CA ASN A 249 -10.83 7.24 14.02
C ASN A 249 -9.35 7.68 14.09
N ASP A 250 -9.00 8.43 15.13
CA ASP A 250 -7.68 9.02 15.32
C ASP A 250 -6.55 7.97 15.28
N LEU A 251 -6.80 6.78 15.83
CA LEU A 251 -5.80 5.72 15.88
C LEU A 251 -5.41 5.22 14.49
N TYR A 252 -6.38 5.06 13.59
CA TYR A 252 -6.11 4.69 12.21
C TYR A 252 -5.50 5.86 11.41
N LEU A 253 -6.05 7.05 11.58
CA LEU A 253 -5.66 8.24 10.83
C LEU A 253 -4.20 8.66 11.08
N GLN A 254 -3.67 8.41 12.27
CA GLN A 254 -2.25 8.60 12.56
C GLN A 254 -1.35 7.80 11.62
N TRP A 255 -1.73 6.57 11.26
CA TRP A 255 -0.94 5.72 10.37
C TRP A 255 -1.12 6.07 8.88
N VAL A 256 -2.28 6.62 8.51
CA VAL A 256 -2.60 6.91 7.12
C VAL A 256 -2.18 8.31 6.71
N LEU A 257 -2.46 9.31 7.55
CA LEU A 257 -2.23 10.73 7.24
C LEU A 257 -0.84 11.23 7.67
N GLN A 258 -0.18 10.54 8.62
CA GLN A 258 1.20 10.86 8.96
C GLN A 258 2.18 10.09 8.07
N PRO A 259 3.16 10.76 7.48
CA PRO A 259 4.26 10.07 6.80
C PRO A 259 5.06 9.23 7.81
N SER A 260 5.45 8.01 7.40
CA SER A 260 6.35 7.16 8.19
C SER A 260 7.79 7.73 8.11
N TYR A 261 8.05 8.84 8.79
CA TYR A 261 9.32 9.59 8.71
C TYR A 261 10.53 8.71 9.02
N GLU A 262 10.42 7.80 9.98
CA GLU A 262 11.51 6.89 10.34
C GLU A 262 11.86 5.96 9.18
N THR A 263 10.88 5.30 8.59
CA THR A 263 11.08 4.40 7.43
C THR A 263 11.64 5.17 6.24
N ILE A 264 11.09 6.35 5.95
CA ILE A 264 11.55 7.22 4.86
C ILE A 264 12.99 7.66 5.10
N ALA A 265 13.34 8.07 6.32
CA ALA A 265 14.68 8.51 6.67
C ALA A 265 15.70 7.37 6.55
N VAL A 266 15.41 6.19 7.07
CA VAL A 266 16.27 5.01 6.95
C VAL A 266 16.49 4.64 5.49
N CYS A 267 15.43 4.53 4.70
CA CYS A 267 15.54 4.27 3.26
C CYS A 267 16.33 5.36 2.54
N GLY A 268 16.11 6.62 2.86
CA GLY A 268 16.82 7.76 2.29
C GLY A 268 18.33 7.71 2.56
N VAL A 269 18.74 7.41 3.78
CA VAL A 269 20.15 7.24 4.17
C VAL A 269 20.79 6.08 3.41
N LEU A 270 20.11 4.93 3.33
CA LEU A 270 20.60 3.76 2.60
C LEU A 270 20.74 4.04 1.10
N ILE A 271 19.75 4.68 0.49
CA ILE A 271 19.80 5.09 -0.92
C ILE A 271 20.97 6.04 -1.16
N LEU A 272 21.18 7.03 -0.30
CA LEU A 272 22.29 7.97 -0.40
C LEU A 272 23.63 7.25 -0.32
N ALA A 273 23.80 6.32 0.63
CA ALA A 273 25.02 5.52 0.78
C ALA A 273 25.30 4.69 -0.49
N ILE A 274 24.27 4.03 -1.05
CA ILE A 274 24.41 3.26 -2.29
C ILE A 274 24.80 4.16 -3.45
N VAL A 275 24.17 5.32 -3.61
CA VAL A 275 24.49 6.28 -4.67
C VAL A 275 25.94 6.72 -4.56
N LEU A 276 26.41 7.12 -3.37
CA LEU A 276 27.79 7.56 -3.14
C LEU A 276 28.79 6.45 -3.45
N PHE A 277 28.55 5.24 -2.95
CA PHE A 277 29.41 4.09 -3.22
C PHE A 277 29.45 3.76 -4.72
N SER A 278 28.29 3.72 -5.38
CA SER A 278 28.18 3.42 -6.81
C SER A 278 28.88 4.48 -7.69
N VAL A 279 28.76 5.77 -7.33
CA VAL A 279 29.48 6.84 -8.02
C VAL A 279 30.99 6.60 -8.00
N VAL A 280 31.54 6.19 -6.84
CA VAL A 280 33.00 5.90 -6.70
C VAL A 280 33.40 4.69 -7.54
N VAL A 281 32.61 3.60 -7.47
CA VAL A 281 32.91 2.36 -8.22
C VAL A 281 32.86 2.61 -9.73
N ILE A 282 31.79 3.21 -10.22
CA ILE A 282 31.60 3.50 -11.65
C ILE A 282 32.70 4.46 -12.13
N TYR A 283 33.02 5.50 -11.35
CA TYR A 283 34.08 6.43 -11.63
C TYR A 283 35.45 5.70 -11.79
N ASN A 284 35.81 4.82 -10.86
CA ASN A 284 37.08 4.08 -10.91
C ASN A 284 37.16 3.18 -12.14
N ILE A 285 36.10 2.47 -12.49
CA ILE A 285 36.08 1.61 -13.69
C ILE A 285 36.26 2.45 -14.97
N PHE A 286 35.57 3.61 -15.05
CA PHE A 286 35.76 4.53 -16.18
C PHE A 286 37.18 5.10 -16.22
N GLN A 287 37.77 5.46 -15.08
CA GLN A 287 39.11 6.03 -15.00
C GLN A 287 40.18 5.04 -15.52
N VAL A 288 40.11 3.77 -15.07
CA VAL A 288 41.00 2.71 -15.56
C VAL A 288 40.80 2.49 -17.07
N GLY A 289 39.56 2.47 -17.51
CA GLY A 289 39.24 2.31 -18.93
C GLY A 289 39.72 3.47 -19.81
N ILE A 290 39.73 4.70 -19.30
CA ILE A 290 40.25 5.87 -19.98
C ILE A 290 41.78 5.79 -20.07
N ALA A 291 42.47 5.41 -18.98
CA ALA A 291 43.91 5.25 -18.95
C ALA A 291 44.38 4.27 -20.05
N ASN A 292 43.68 3.15 -20.21
CA ASN A 292 44.00 2.15 -21.25
C ASN A 292 43.70 2.61 -22.69
N LYS A 293 42.99 3.72 -22.88
CA LYS A 293 42.57 4.24 -24.19
C LYS A 293 43.07 5.65 -24.50
N ILE A 294 43.99 6.15 -23.72
CA ILE A 294 44.57 7.51 -23.94
C ILE A 294 44.99 7.72 -25.38
N GLN A 295 45.66 6.73 -26.00
CA GLN A 295 46.10 6.79 -27.40
C GLN A 295 44.94 6.91 -28.39
N GLU A 296 43.84 6.12 -28.19
CA GLU A 296 42.66 6.19 -29.07
C GLU A 296 41.99 7.56 -28.97
N TYR A 297 41.83 8.09 -27.74
CA TYR A 297 41.26 9.42 -27.53
C TYR A 297 42.18 10.53 -28.08
N GLY A 298 43.48 10.36 -27.98
CA GLY A 298 44.45 11.28 -28.60
C GLY A 298 44.33 11.31 -30.11
N LYS A 299 44.22 10.15 -30.78
CA LYS A 299 43.96 10.06 -32.24
C LYS A 299 42.67 10.77 -32.65
N ILE A 300 41.59 10.57 -31.93
CA ILE A 300 40.32 11.24 -32.20
C ILE A 300 40.43 12.74 -32.07
N LYS A 301 41.21 13.21 -31.08
CA LYS A 301 41.45 14.63 -30.87
C LYS A 301 42.39 15.24 -31.90
N ALA A 302 43.41 14.49 -32.37
CA ALA A 302 44.28 14.88 -33.47
C ALA A 302 43.51 15.03 -34.81
N LEU A 303 42.45 14.28 -34.99
CA LEU A 303 41.50 14.42 -36.13
C LEU A 303 40.55 15.63 -35.99
N GLY A 304 40.72 16.48 -34.97
CA GLY A 304 39.99 17.74 -34.80
C GLY A 304 38.78 17.65 -33.87
N ALA A 305 38.61 16.63 -33.05
CA ALA A 305 37.49 16.55 -32.10
C ALA A 305 37.59 17.63 -31.02
N THR A 306 36.48 18.37 -30.80
CA THR A 306 36.39 19.41 -29.81
C THR A 306 36.26 18.85 -28.39
N LYS A 307 36.57 19.66 -27.38
CA LYS A 307 36.38 19.29 -25.95
C LYS A 307 34.93 18.88 -25.66
N LYS A 308 33.94 19.52 -26.30
CA LYS A 308 32.52 19.21 -26.15
C LYS A 308 32.17 17.83 -26.73
N GLN A 309 32.72 17.51 -27.91
CA GLN A 309 32.49 16.20 -28.55
C GLN A 309 33.12 15.06 -27.76
N MET A 310 34.30 15.27 -27.16
CA MET A 310 34.94 14.27 -26.28
C MET A 310 34.13 14.00 -25.01
N LYS A 311 33.54 15.04 -24.39
CA LYS A 311 32.60 14.84 -23.26
C LYS A 311 31.34 14.09 -23.68
N GLN A 312 30.74 14.44 -24.82
CA GLN A 312 29.56 13.78 -25.36
C GLN A 312 29.83 12.31 -25.69
N LEU A 313 31.02 11.96 -26.14
CA LEU A 313 31.41 10.57 -26.43
C LEU A 313 31.31 9.71 -25.15
N ILE A 314 31.96 10.12 -24.06
CA ILE A 314 31.92 9.40 -22.77
C ILE A 314 30.53 9.37 -22.17
N PHE A 315 29.81 10.49 -22.26
CA PHE A 315 28.44 10.55 -21.74
C PHE A 315 27.50 9.57 -22.47
N ARG A 316 27.60 9.48 -23.79
CA ARG A 316 26.78 8.54 -24.59
C ARG A 316 27.16 7.09 -24.35
N GLU A 317 28.46 6.80 -24.23
CA GLU A 317 28.96 5.48 -23.84
C GLU A 317 28.29 5.05 -22.50
N GLY A 318 28.36 5.92 -21.49
CA GLY A 318 27.71 5.65 -20.20
C GLY A 318 26.19 5.47 -20.29
N ILE A 319 25.51 6.30 -21.07
CA ILE A 319 24.04 6.18 -21.25
C ILE A 319 23.66 4.87 -21.93
N PHE A 320 24.37 4.43 -22.99
CA PHE A 320 24.09 3.15 -23.64
C PHE A 320 24.20 1.98 -22.67
N LEU A 321 25.25 1.97 -21.86
CA LEU A 321 25.44 0.94 -20.83
C LEU A 321 24.33 0.99 -19.77
N THR A 322 23.89 2.20 -19.39
CA THR A 322 22.83 2.42 -18.42
C THR A 322 21.48 1.90 -18.92
N ILE A 323 21.10 2.25 -20.14
CA ILE A 323 19.84 1.81 -20.77
C ILE A 323 19.76 0.28 -20.83
N SER A 324 20.88 -0.39 -21.10
CA SER A 324 20.95 -1.85 -21.15
C SER A 324 20.93 -2.51 -19.77
N SER A 325 21.44 -1.85 -18.74
CA SER A 325 21.61 -2.42 -17.39
C SER A 325 20.39 -2.21 -16.50
N ILE A 326 19.69 -1.07 -16.62
CA ILE A 326 18.55 -0.72 -15.76
C ILE A 326 17.45 -1.77 -15.83
N PRO A 327 16.96 -2.25 -16.99
CA PRO A 327 15.87 -3.24 -17.04
C PRO A 327 16.21 -4.52 -16.29
N VAL A 328 17.45 -4.98 -16.40
CA VAL A 328 17.93 -6.19 -15.70
C VAL A 328 17.97 -5.94 -14.18
N GLY A 329 18.53 -4.79 -13.76
CA GLY A 329 18.58 -4.39 -12.37
C GLY A 329 17.18 -4.23 -11.73
N LEU A 330 16.22 -3.63 -12.46
CA LEU A 330 14.84 -3.49 -12.04
C LEU A 330 14.17 -4.86 -11.83
N LEU A 331 14.31 -5.75 -12.79
CA LEU A 331 13.68 -7.08 -12.75
C LEU A 331 14.24 -7.92 -11.60
N LEU A 332 15.56 -8.03 -11.50
CA LEU A 332 16.22 -8.77 -10.43
C LEU A 332 15.94 -8.15 -9.07
N GLY A 333 16.00 -6.83 -8.95
CA GLY A 333 15.73 -6.11 -7.72
C GLY A 333 14.30 -6.32 -7.22
N PHE A 334 13.32 -6.25 -8.12
CA PHE A 334 11.92 -6.47 -7.77
C PHE A 334 11.65 -7.94 -7.35
N LEU A 335 12.21 -8.91 -8.07
CA LEU A 335 12.06 -10.33 -7.71
C LEU A 335 12.65 -10.61 -6.33
N ILE A 336 13.87 -10.16 -6.06
CA ILE A 336 14.53 -10.35 -4.77
C ILE A 336 13.75 -9.64 -3.65
N ALA A 337 13.31 -8.39 -3.90
CA ALA A 337 12.51 -7.64 -2.94
C ALA A 337 11.20 -8.36 -2.60
N LYS A 338 10.48 -8.88 -3.60
CA LYS A 338 9.22 -9.60 -3.42
C LYS A 338 9.42 -10.89 -2.62
N CYS A 339 10.39 -11.71 -3.01
CA CYS A 339 10.68 -12.98 -2.32
C CYS A 339 11.14 -12.72 -0.87
N GLY A 340 12.06 -11.77 -0.68
CA GLY A 340 12.57 -11.44 0.66
C GLY A 340 11.52 -10.83 1.57
N PHE A 341 10.70 -9.92 1.06
CA PHE A 341 9.62 -9.29 1.84
C PHE A 341 8.57 -10.32 2.26
N ASN A 342 8.10 -11.15 1.33
CA ASN A 342 7.11 -12.20 1.65
C ASN A 342 7.66 -13.19 2.68
N TRP A 343 8.91 -13.61 2.52
CA TRP A 343 9.56 -14.49 3.50
C TRP A 343 9.64 -13.85 4.90
N LEU A 344 9.97 -12.55 5.00
CA LEU A 344 10.02 -11.84 6.28
C LEU A 344 8.63 -11.70 6.92
N VAL A 345 7.59 -11.48 6.13
CA VAL A 345 6.19 -11.40 6.61
C VAL A 345 5.74 -12.76 7.12
N GLU A 346 6.00 -13.85 6.38
CA GLU A 346 5.64 -15.23 6.76
C GLU A 346 6.34 -15.68 8.06
N GLN A 347 7.57 -15.23 8.31
CA GLN A 347 8.28 -15.50 9.56
C GLN A 347 7.73 -14.68 10.76
N GLY A 348 6.76 -13.81 10.56
CA GLY A 348 6.23 -12.93 11.59
C GLY A 348 7.18 -11.82 12.06
N ASN A 349 8.36 -11.70 11.46
CA ASN A 349 9.39 -10.74 11.89
C ASN A 349 9.03 -9.27 11.61
N LEU A 350 8.09 -9.03 10.70
CA LEU A 350 7.60 -7.69 10.35
C LEU A 350 6.23 -7.37 10.94
N VAL A 351 5.58 -8.35 11.55
CA VAL A 351 4.28 -8.18 12.21
C VAL A 351 4.54 -7.77 13.64
N SER A 352 4.02 -6.60 14.05
CA SER A 352 4.15 -6.18 15.46
C SER A 352 3.36 -7.16 16.34
N THR A 353 3.97 -7.58 17.45
CA THR A 353 3.38 -8.49 18.45
C THR A 353 2.27 -7.84 19.29
N GLY A 354 1.69 -6.72 18.83
CA GLY A 354 0.57 -6.04 19.49
C GLY A 354 -0.80 -6.61 19.11
N MET A 355 -1.86 -6.02 19.67
CA MET A 355 -3.28 -6.40 19.44
C MET A 355 -3.69 -6.48 17.95
N GLY A 356 -2.88 -5.93 17.03
CA GLY A 356 -3.10 -5.97 15.58
C GLY A 356 -2.59 -7.22 14.86
N SER A 357 -1.95 -8.17 15.56
CA SER A 357 -1.40 -9.37 14.91
C SER A 357 -2.46 -10.37 14.44
N MET A 358 -3.68 -10.30 14.96
CA MET A 358 -4.74 -11.27 14.66
C MET A 358 -5.32 -11.15 13.24
N GLY A 359 -5.26 -9.96 12.61
CA GLY A 359 -5.85 -9.74 11.28
C GLY A 359 -4.87 -9.78 10.10
N VAL A 360 -3.56 -9.80 10.35
CA VAL A 360 -2.55 -9.54 9.32
C VAL A 360 -1.92 -10.80 8.72
N GLN A 361 -2.17 -11.96 9.33
CA GLN A 361 -1.50 -13.21 8.95
C GLN A 361 -1.70 -13.65 7.48
N ASN A 362 -2.66 -13.05 6.74
CA ASN A 362 -2.95 -13.38 5.34
C ASN A 362 -3.05 -12.18 4.39
N GLN A 363 -2.75 -10.95 4.81
CA GLN A 363 -2.86 -9.81 3.91
C GLN A 363 -1.62 -9.67 3.02
N GLN A 364 -1.77 -10.05 1.75
CA GLN A 364 -0.77 -9.79 0.72
C GLN A 364 -0.75 -8.30 0.39
N VAL A 365 0.31 -7.62 0.84
CA VAL A 365 0.52 -6.20 0.54
C VAL A 365 1.05 -6.05 -0.89
N PRO A 366 0.43 -5.26 -1.76
CA PRO A 366 0.93 -5.05 -3.11
C PRO A 366 2.25 -4.26 -3.07
N LEU A 367 3.34 -4.91 -3.47
CA LEU A 367 4.69 -4.31 -3.47
C LEU A 367 4.96 -3.43 -4.71
N PHE A 368 4.24 -3.68 -5.80
CA PHE A 368 4.42 -2.92 -7.04
C PHE A 368 3.96 -1.47 -6.86
N SER A 369 4.82 -0.53 -7.24
CA SER A 369 4.52 0.90 -7.23
C SER A 369 5.22 1.59 -8.39
N LEU A 370 4.45 2.04 -9.38
CA LEU A 370 4.98 2.73 -10.56
C LEU A 370 5.81 3.98 -10.20
N PRO A 371 5.36 4.86 -9.29
CA PRO A 371 6.17 6.02 -8.86
C PRO A 371 7.53 5.62 -8.28
N VAL A 372 7.58 4.56 -7.47
CA VAL A 372 8.83 4.06 -6.87
C VAL A 372 9.79 3.56 -7.95
N ILE A 373 9.28 2.81 -8.95
CA ILE A 373 10.09 2.33 -10.07
C ILE A 373 10.65 3.49 -10.89
N LEU A 374 9.83 4.48 -11.22
CA LEU A 374 10.26 5.67 -11.95
C LEU A 374 11.33 6.46 -11.18
N LEU A 375 11.17 6.58 -9.86
CA LEU A 375 12.18 7.19 -8.98
C LEU A 375 13.50 6.41 -9.03
N CYS A 376 13.47 5.08 -8.94
CA CYS A 376 14.67 4.24 -9.03
C CYS A 376 15.39 4.40 -10.38
N ILE A 377 14.64 4.45 -11.49
CA ILE A 377 15.20 4.72 -12.82
C ILE A 377 15.88 6.09 -12.84
N PHE A 378 15.20 7.13 -12.37
CA PHE A 378 15.75 8.48 -12.32
C PHE A 378 17.03 8.55 -11.48
N VAL A 379 17.02 7.98 -10.26
CA VAL A 379 18.18 7.96 -9.36
C VAL A 379 19.35 7.18 -9.99
N SER A 380 19.08 6.07 -10.68
CA SER A 380 20.11 5.29 -11.38
C SER A 380 20.77 6.10 -12.49
N PHE A 381 20.01 6.80 -13.33
CA PHE A 381 20.56 7.71 -14.34
C PHE A 381 21.36 8.86 -13.72
N LEU A 382 20.84 9.44 -12.64
CA LEU A 382 21.52 10.52 -11.91
C LEU A 382 22.87 10.04 -11.36
N THR A 383 22.91 8.84 -10.78
CA THR A 383 24.12 8.22 -10.23
C THR A 383 25.20 8.07 -11.30
N VAL A 384 24.83 7.54 -12.48
CA VAL A 384 25.77 7.40 -13.60
C VAL A 384 26.22 8.77 -14.12
N ALA A 385 25.30 9.73 -14.26
CA ALA A 385 25.65 11.08 -14.70
C ALA A 385 26.64 11.78 -13.75
N LEU A 386 26.46 11.59 -12.43
CA LEU A 386 27.40 12.07 -11.42
C LEU A 386 28.77 11.39 -11.53
N ALA A 387 28.79 10.06 -11.67
CA ALA A 387 30.02 9.28 -11.82
C ALA A 387 30.84 9.68 -13.06
N LEU A 388 30.16 10.03 -14.15
CA LEU A 388 30.79 10.42 -15.41
C LEU A 388 31.38 11.84 -15.42
N ARG A 389 31.05 12.72 -14.47
CA ARG A 389 31.51 14.13 -14.47
C ARG A 389 33.02 14.27 -14.53
N LYS A 390 33.76 13.54 -13.68
CA LYS A 390 35.23 13.56 -13.66
C LYS A 390 35.83 12.88 -14.89
N PRO A 391 35.42 11.65 -15.29
CA PRO A 391 35.86 11.01 -16.55
C PRO A 391 35.70 11.90 -17.78
N MET A 392 34.57 12.53 -17.96
CA MET A 392 34.31 13.46 -19.07
C MET A 392 35.29 14.64 -19.07
N LYS A 393 35.64 15.17 -17.90
CA LYS A 393 36.61 16.28 -17.78
C LYS A 393 38.02 15.82 -18.13
N ILE A 394 38.43 14.63 -17.69
CA ILE A 394 39.76 14.05 -17.99
C ILE A 394 39.92 13.88 -19.49
N VAL A 395 38.98 13.14 -20.13
CA VAL A 395 39.09 12.87 -21.59
C VAL A 395 39.05 14.16 -22.42
N SER A 396 38.32 15.17 -22.01
CA SER A 396 38.27 16.46 -22.72
C SER A 396 39.60 17.24 -22.67
N ARG A 397 40.49 16.94 -21.74
CA ARG A 397 41.78 17.61 -21.53
C ARG A 397 42.97 16.88 -22.12
N ILE A 398 42.82 15.61 -22.56
CA ILE A 398 43.90 14.84 -23.19
C ILE A 398 44.52 15.66 -24.35
N SER A 399 45.84 15.80 -24.37
CA SER A 399 46.58 16.43 -25.46
C SER A 399 46.94 15.40 -26.55
N PRO A 400 46.90 15.74 -27.84
CA PRO A 400 47.43 14.86 -28.91
C PRO A 400 48.89 14.44 -28.69
N ILE A 401 49.70 15.32 -28.10
CA ILE A 401 51.12 15.10 -27.82
C ILE A 401 51.34 14.13 -26.65
N GLU A 402 50.48 14.17 -25.61
CA GLU A 402 50.52 13.17 -24.52
C GLU A 402 50.20 11.76 -24.99
N ALA A 403 49.36 11.63 -26.00
CA ALA A 403 48.99 10.34 -26.57
C ALA A 403 50.15 9.63 -27.32
N THR A 404 51.14 10.38 -27.78
CA THR A 404 52.33 9.81 -28.44
C THR A 404 53.47 9.49 -27.47
N ARG A 405 53.40 9.96 -26.22
CA ARG A 405 54.47 9.77 -25.18
C ARG A 405 54.33 8.43 -24.42
N TYR A 406 53.28 7.70 -24.66
CA TYR A 406 53.02 6.37 -24.09
C TYR A 406 53.28 5.24 -25.11
N LEU A 407 54.20 5.48 -26.06
CA LEU A 407 54.81 4.45 -26.93
C LEU A 407 56.02 3.85 -26.18
#